data_25c18ebd3fb95d4c642030595ee91af0
#
_entry.id   25c18ebd3fb95d4c642030595ee91af0
#
_cell.length_a   1.000
_cell.length_b   1.000
_cell.length_c   1.000
_cell.angle_alpha   90.00
_cell.angle_beta   90.00
_cell.angle_gamma   90.00
#
_symmetry.space_group_name_H-M   'P 1'
#
loop_
_entity.id
_entity.type
_entity.pdbx_description
1 polymer ?
#
loop_
_entity_poly.entity_id
_entity_poly.type
_entity_poly.pdbx_seq_one_letter_code
_entity_poly.pdbx_strand_id
1 'polypeptide(L)'
;MTIYNLGSINIDHVYMLKRIPKPGETLSALESLTNIGGKGLNISAAAYRAGADVRHIGIISAADPLVLGKILDLGLDCTLISQIDTQTGHAIVYVDENAENTIVIHGGANLHFSEAQIRQALSSARPNDWLILQNETNANAIGISIAREKGMKIALVAAPFDTKEMPEQIKKVDLVSMNKTESELFETVTGKPMSQFKNIDFLITYGADGAMFLSNGIAQRIAAHKVCSVDTTGAGDTFFGVFMTHFTNGDGVKIALERANAAAALAVQCKGVAAIAPNKKEIDSFLKT
;
A
#
# COMPACT_ATOMS: atom_id res chain seq x y z
N MET A 1 8.19 -16.67 6.23
CA MET A 1 8.13 -15.42 7.02
C MET A 1 6.72 -14.88 6.90
N THR A 2 6.15 -14.41 8.00
CA THR A 2 4.82 -13.79 8.00
C THR A 2 4.96 -12.29 7.76
N ILE A 3 4.10 -11.72 6.94
CA ILE A 3 3.96 -10.29 6.72
C ILE A 3 2.79 -9.78 7.56
N TYR A 4 3.06 -8.93 8.54
CA TYR A 4 2.06 -8.18 9.27
C TYR A 4 1.91 -6.82 8.61
N ASN A 5 0.73 -6.50 8.10
CA ASN A 5 0.46 -5.20 7.49
C ASN A 5 -0.48 -4.40 8.39
N LEU A 6 0.07 -3.44 9.11
CA LEU A 6 -0.67 -2.51 9.98
C LEU A 6 -1.04 -1.31 9.13
N GLY A 7 -2.29 -1.29 8.66
CA GLY A 7 -2.65 -0.36 7.62
C GLY A 7 -4.13 0.01 7.55
N SER A 8 -4.40 0.95 6.67
CA SER A 8 -5.73 1.51 6.45
C SER A 8 -6.69 0.53 5.80
N ILE A 9 -7.96 0.65 6.18
CA ILE A 9 -9.12 0.09 5.50
C ILE A 9 -10.06 1.25 5.22
N ASN A 10 -10.42 1.46 3.95
CA ASN A 10 -11.30 2.55 3.54
C ASN A 10 -12.52 2.02 2.78
N ILE A 11 -13.60 2.78 2.83
CA ILE A 11 -14.71 2.70 1.89
C ILE A 11 -14.48 3.79 0.85
N ASP A 12 -14.23 3.40 -0.41
CA ASP A 12 -13.96 4.33 -1.49
C ASP A 12 -15.26 4.65 -2.25
N HIS A 13 -15.70 5.91 -2.17
CA HIS A 13 -16.84 6.45 -2.91
C HIS A 13 -16.31 7.10 -4.18
N VAL A 14 -16.43 6.41 -5.31
CA VAL A 14 -15.95 6.87 -6.62
C VAL A 14 -17.09 7.51 -7.38
N TYR A 15 -16.90 8.75 -7.83
CA TYR A 15 -17.85 9.50 -8.64
C TYR A 15 -17.23 9.80 -10.02
N MET A 16 -17.84 9.23 -11.07
CA MET A 16 -17.47 9.53 -12.44
C MET A 16 -18.13 10.84 -12.87
N LEU A 17 -17.34 11.80 -13.29
CA LEU A 17 -17.77 13.17 -13.62
C LEU A 17 -17.36 13.50 -15.07
N LYS A 18 -18.03 14.47 -15.69
CA LYS A 18 -17.54 15.05 -16.96
C LYS A 18 -16.24 15.85 -16.77
N ARG A 19 -16.07 16.47 -15.63
CA ARG A 19 -14.88 17.20 -15.19
C ARG A 19 -14.89 17.39 -13.66
N ILE A 20 -13.75 17.66 -13.10
CA ILE A 20 -13.64 18.01 -11.68
C ILE A 20 -14.36 19.37 -11.42
N PRO A 21 -15.25 19.48 -10.39
CA PRO A 21 -15.94 20.74 -10.09
C PRO A 21 -14.97 21.81 -9.60
N LYS A 22 -15.22 23.05 -10.00
CA LYS A 22 -14.52 24.22 -9.45
C LYS A 22 -15.23 24.72 -8.19
N PRO A 23 -14.57 25.52 -7.33
CA PRO A 23 -15.21 26.12 -6.18
C PRO A 23 -16.49 26.86 -6.55
N GLY A 24 -17.59 26.59 -5.84
CA GLY A 24 -18.91 27.17 -6.06
C GLY A 24 -19.77 26.45 -7.11
N GLU A 25 -19.29 25.42 -7.77
CA GLU A 25 -20.06 24.65 -8.76
C GLU A 25 -20.76 23.42 -8.12
N THR A 26 -21.92 23.09 -8.68
CA THR A 26 -22.63 21.85 -8.43
C THR A 26 -22.70 21.05 -9.72
N LEU A 27 -22.23 19.81 -9.71
CA LEU A 27 -22.28 18.90 -10.85
C LEU A 27 -23.03 17.62 -10.46
N SER A 28 -23.75 17.05 -11.41
CA SER A 28 -24.29 15.69 -11.27
C SER A 28 -23.24 14.69 -11.71
N ALA A 29 -23.04 13.63 -10.92
CA ALA A 29 -22.21 12.50 -11.31
C ALA A 29 -22.89 11.72 -12.44
N LEU A 30 -22.07 11.17 -13.35
CA LEU A 30 -22.51 10.26 -14.41
C LEU A 30 -22.79 8.86 -13.85
N GLU A 31 -21.94 8.44 -12.91
CA GLU A 31 -21.99 7.14 -12.24
C GLU A 31 -21.37 7.29 -10.85
N SER A 32 -21.80 6.44 -9.91
CA SER A 32 -21.14 6.30 -8.61
C SER A 32 -20.95 4.82 -8.26
N LEU A 33 -19.79 4.51 -7.68
CA LEU A 33 -19.40 3.18 -7.23
C LEU A 33 -18.93 3.25 -5.79
N THR A 34 -19.17 2.18 -5.02
CA THR A 34 -18.64 2.05 -3.66
C THR A 34 -17.85 0.75 -3.55
N ASN A 35 -16.56 0.89 -3.31
CA ASN A 35 -15.62 -0.21 -3.16
C ASN A 35 -14.97 -0.20 -1.77
N ILE A 36 -14.26 -1.26 -1.43
CA ILE A 36 -13.32 -1.24 -0.32
C ILE A 36 -11.91 -0.97 -0.86
N GLY A 37 -11.15 -0.22 -0.10
CA GLY A 37 -9.79 0.19 -0.44
C GLY A 37 -8.99 0.54 0.79
N GLY A 38 -8.12 1.54 0.66
CA GLY A 38 -7.08 1.89 1.61
C GLY A 38 -5.76 1.22 1.26
N LYS A 39 -4.66 1.96 1.33
CA LYS A 39 -3.32 1.45 0.93
C LYS A 39 -2.97 0.16 1.66
N GLY A 40 -3.28 0.10 2.97
CA GLY A 40 -3.03 -1.10 3.77
C GLY A 40 -3.78 -2.32 3.23
N LEU A 41 -5.08 -2.19 3.00
CA LEU A 41 -5.89 -3.29 2.48
C LEU A 41 -5.45 -3.71 1.07
N ASN A 42 -5.16 -2.76 0.19
CA ASN A 42 -4.71 -3.02 -1.17
C ASN A 42 -3.40 -3.82 -1.20
N ILE A 43 -2.42 -3.41 -0.38
CA ILE A 43 -1.13 -4.10 -0.23
C ILE A 43 -1.35 -5.52 0.30
N SER A 44 -2.20 -5.70 1.32
CA SER A 44 -2.49 -7.02 1.88
C SER A 44 -3.15 -7.94 0.86
N ALA A 45 -4.12 -7.44 0.12
CA ALA A 45 -4.81 -8.21 -0.93
C ALA A 45 -3.82 -8.63 -2.04
N ALA A 46 -2.95 -7.73 -2.49
CA ALA A 46 -1.96 -8.03 -3.50
C ALA A 46 -0.94 -9.06 -3.01
N ALA A 47 -0.43 -8.92 -1.79
CA ALA A 47 0.51 -9.87 -1.19
C ALA A 47 -0.12 -11.26 -1.01
N TYR A 48 -1.35 -11.34 -0.50
CA TYR A 48 -2.07 -12.60 -0.32
C TYR A 48 -2.29 -13.31 -1.66
N ARG A 49 -2.79 -12.61 -2.68
CA ARG A 49 -3.04 -13.17 -4.00
C ARG A 49 -1.76 -13.61 -4.72
N ALA A 50 -0.62 -12.98 -4.41
CA ALA A 50 0.69 -13.42 -4.87
C ALA A 50 1.23 -14.64 -4.10
N GLY A 51 0.60 -15.03 -2.98
CA GLY A 51 0.91 -16.23 -2.21
C GLY A 51 1.69 -15.99 -0.92
N ALA A 52 1.70 -14.77 -0.37
CA ALA A 52 2.30 -14.49 0.94
C ALA A 52 1.42 -14.98 2.10
N ASP A 53 2.06 -15.35 3.20
CA ASP A 53 1.42 -15.41 4.52
C ASP A 53 1.32 -13.99 5.06
N VAL A 54 0.20 -13.32 4.77
CA VAL A 54 -0.05 -11.94 5.16
C VAL A 54 -1.19 -11.84 6.18
N ARG A 55 -0.99 -11.03 7.21
CA ARG A 55 -1.98 -10.73 8.24
C ARG A 55 -2.25 -9.23 8.28
N HIS A 56 -3.46 -8.85 7.92
CA HIS A 56 -3.86 -7.44 7.95
C HIS A 56 -4.31 -7.03 9.34
N ILE A 57 -3.67 -6.00 9.90
CA ILE A 57 -4.04 -5.38 11.17
C ILE A 57 -4.73 -4.07 10.83
N GLY A 58 -6.04 -3.99 11.08
CA GLY A 58 -6.88 -2.88 10.69
C GLY A 58 -7.95 -2.54 11.71
N ILE A 59 -8.62 -1.41 11.52
CA ILE A 59 -9.78 -0.99 12.31
C ILE A 59 -10.89 -0.51 11.38
N ILE A 60 -12.11 -0.97 11.63
CA ILE A 60 -13.32 -0.53 10.92
C ILE A 60 -14.41 -0.14 11.92
N SER A 61 -15.48 0.45 11.41
CA SER A 61 -16.68 0.71 12.20
C SER A 61 -17.44 -0.56 12.54
N ALA A 62 -17.94 -0.68 13.75
CA ALA A 62 -18.91 -1.72 14.12
C ALA A 62 -20.24 -1.58 13.37
N ALA A 63 -20.54 -0.39 12.84
CA ALA A 63 -21.74 -0.13 12.03
C ALA A 63 -21.60 -0.56 10.56
N ASP A 64 -20.39 -0.97 10.11
CA ASP A 64 -20.11 -1.36 8.72
C ASP A 64 -19.81 -2.88 8.56
N PRO A 65 -20.71 -3.79 8.96
CA PRO A 65 -20.42 -5.24 8.96
C PRO A 65 -20.16 -5.79 7.56
N LEU A 66 -20.66 -5.14 6.51
CA LEU A 66 -20.43 -5.55 5.12
C LEU A 66 -18.97 -5.40 4.69
N VAL A 67 -18.19 -4.53 5.35
CA VAL A 67 -16.76 -4.34 5.06
C VAL A 67 -16.00 -5.63 5.38
N LEU A 68 -16.28 -6.29 6.51
CA LEU A 68 -15.65 -7.58 6.84
C LEU A 68 -15.95 -8.65 5.79
N GLY A 69 -17.21 -8.73 5.33
CA GLY A 69 -17.59 -9.67 4.27
C GLY A 69 -16.77 -9.45 2.99
N LYS A 70 -16.64 -8.21 2.56
CA LYS A 70 -15.82 -7.85 1.38
C LYS A 70 -14.34 -8.18 1.57
N ILE A 71 -13.79 -8.04 2.79
CA ILE A 71 -12.38 -8.40 3.07
C ILE A 71 -12.21 -9.92 3.01
N LEU A 72 -13.17 -10.69 3.54
CA LEU A 72 -13.17 -12.16 3.42
C LEU A 72 -13.28 -12.62 1.97
N ASP A 73 -14.06 -11.92 1.13
CA ASP A 73 -14.15 -12.20 -0.32
C ASP A 73 -12.82 -11.99 -1.05
N LEU A 74 -11.94 -11.12 -0.53
CA LEU A 74 -10.55 -10.99 -1.01
C LEU A 74 -9.66 -12.17 -0.59
N GLY A 75 -10.14 -13.04 0.30
CA GLY A 75 -9.40 -14.18 0.87
C GLY A 75 -8.56 -13.83 2.10
N LEU A 76 -8.67 -12.62 2.63
CA LEU A 76 -7.89 -12.18 3.78
C LEU A 76 -8.52 -12.64 5.10
N ASP A 77 -7.66 -13.02 6.06
CA ASP A 77 -8.06 -13.29 7.44
C ASP A 77 -8.41 -11.97 8.17
N CYS A 78 -9.57 -11.94 8.79
CA CYS A 78 -10.08 -10.78 9.53
C CYS A 78 -9.81 -10.85 11.05
N THR A 79 -9.06 -11.84 11.55
CA THR A 79 -8.86 -12.05 13.00
C THR A 79 -8.14 -10.90 13.71
N LEU A 80 -7.37 -10.10 12.97
CA LEU A 80 -6.64 -8.93 13.48
C LEU A 80 -7.31 -7.61 13.09
N ILE A 81 -8.55 -7.65 12.61
CA ILE A 81 -9.34 -6.45 12.30
C ILE A 81 -10.26 -6.17 13.49
N SER A 82 -10.05 -5.01 14.11
CA SER A 82 -10.88 -4.55 15.23
C SER A 82 -12.09 -3.75 14.74
N GLN A 83 -13.18 -3.81 15.49
CA GLN A 83 -14.38 -3.02 15.25
C GLN A 83 -14.60 -2.04 16.40
N ILE A 84 -14.84 -0.76 16.09
CA ILE A 84 -15.07 0.31 17.07
C ILE A 84 -16.29 1.15 16.70
N ASP A 85 -16.79 1.93 17.64
CA ASP A 85 -17.88 2.89 17.42
C ASP A 85 -17.34 4.21 16.85
N THR A 86 -16.70 4.11 15.66
CA THR A 86 -16.19 5.27 14.89
C THR A 86 -16.35 4.90 13.42
N GLN A 87 -16.74 5.85 12.59
CA GLN A 87 -16.92 5.65 11.16
C GLN A 87 -15.67 5.02 10.53
N THR A 88 -15.85 4.02 9.67
CA THR A 88 -14.75 3.47 8.87
C THR A 88 -14.07 4.59 8.06
N GLY A 89 -12.75 4.51 7.91
CA GLY A 89 -12.04 5.40 7.01
C GLY A 89 -12.67 5.37 5.62
N HIS A 90 -12.70 6.51 4.93
CA HIS A 90 -13.27 6.55 3.60
C HIS A 90 -12.55 7.56 2.69
N ALA A 91 -12.63 7.31 1.40
CA ALA A 91 -12.15 8.22 0.37
C ALA A 91 -13.31 8.65 -0.52
N ILE A 92 -13.32 9.94 -0.89
CA ILE A 92 -14.15 10.46 -1.97
C ILE A 92 -13.23 10.64 -3.16
N VAL A 93 -13.51 9.92 -4.23
CA VAL A 93 -12.68 9.90 -5.45
C VAL A 93 -13.49 10.47 -6.59
N TYR A 94 -13.09 11.60 -7.12
CA TYR A 94 -13.64 12.17 -8.36
C TYR A 94 -12.76 11.73 -9.53
N VAL A 95 -13.37 11.19 -10.58
CA VAL A 95 -12.67 10.77 -11.80
C VAL A 95 -13.36 11.46 -12.98
N ASP A 96 -12.62 12.18 -13.80
CA ASP A 96 -13.17 12.86 -14.99
C ASP A 96 -13.04 12.01 -16.26
N GLU A 97 -13.57 12.54 -17.39
CA GLU A 97 -13.53 11.89 -18.70
C GLU A 97 -12.10 11.68 -19.25
N ASN A 98 -11.11 12.42 -18.74
CA ASN A 98 -9.70 12.27 -19.10
C ASN A 98 -8.96 11.27 -18.19
N ALA A 99 -9.68 10.59 -17.28
CA ALA A 99 -9.15 9.73 -16.25
C ALA A 99 -8.23 10.46 -15.23
N GLU A 100 -8.35 11.79 -15.13
CA GLU A 100 -7.75 12.55 -14.04
C GLU A 100 -8.57 12.35 -12.76
N ASN A 101 -7.88 12.21 -11.62
CA ASN A 101 -8.55 11.99 -10.35
C ASN A 101 -8.20 13.05 -9.32
N THR A 102 -9.13 13.27 -8.40
CA THR A 102 -8.94 14.05 -7.18
C THR A 102 -9.50 13.26 -6.01
N ILE A 103 -8.70 13.09 -4.97
CA ILE A 103 -9.02 12.21 -3.84
C ILE A 103 -8.99 13.02 -2.56
N VAL A 104 -10.05 12.87 -1.76
CA VAL A 104 -10.13 13.37 -0.38
C VAL A 104 -10.30 12.18 0.54
N ILE A 105 -9.41 12.04 1.54
CA ILE A 105 -9.43 10.95 2.50
C ILE A 105 -9.87 11.47 3.87
N HIS A 106 -10.77 10.73 4.52
CA HIS A 106 -11.09 10.88 5.92
C HIS A 106 -10.62 9.62 6.67
N GLY A 107 -9.67 9.78 7.61
CA GLY A 107 -9.03 8.65 8.29
C GLY A 107 -9.98 7.80 9.14
N GLY A 108 -10.97 8.41 9.79
CA GLY A 108 -11.97 7.69 10.59
C GLY A 108 -11.32 6.70 11.56
N ALA A 109 -11.80 5.45 11.57
CA ALA A 109 -11.31 4.37 12.42
C ALA A 109 -9.81 4.10 12.28
N ASN A 110 -9.20 4.36 11.11
CA ASN A 110 -7.76 4.19 10.89
C ASN A 110 -6.88 5.05 11.81
N LEU A 111 -7.43 6.09 12.44
CA LEU A 111 -6.72 6.96 13.36
C LEU A 111 -6.93 6.60 14.84
N HIS A 112 -7.43 5.40 15.12
CA HIS A 112 -7.78 4.96 16.48
C HIS A 112 -7.04 3.71 16.96
N PHE A 113 -5.87 3.41 16.38
CA PHE A 113 -5.02 2.35 16.89
C PHE A 113 -4.50 2.69 18.28
N SER A 114 -4.62 1.75 19.22
CA SER A 114 -4.00 1.81 20.54
C SER A 114 -2.77 0.90 20.61
N GLU A 115 -1.85 1.22 21.49
CA GLU A 115 -0.66 0.39 21.75
C GLU A 115 -1.05 -1.04 22.16
N ALA A 116 -2.07 -1.20 22.99
CA ALA A 116 -2.54 -2.51 23.45
C ALA A 116 -3.03 -3.39 22.30
N GLN A 117 -3.79 -2.83 21.35
CA GLN A 117 -4.26 -3.55 20.16
C GLN A 117 -3.07 -3.99 19.27
N ILE A 118 -2.10 -3.10 19.04
CA ILE A 118 -0.93 -3.42 18.22
C ILE A 118 -0.08 -4.51 18.90
N ARG A 119 0.15 -4.42 20.21
CA ARG A 119 0.89 -5.45 20.97
C ARG A 119 0.18 -6.81 20.91
N GLN A 120 -1.15 -6.82 21.04
CA GLN A 120 -1.94 -8.04 20.91
C GLN A 120 -1.87 -8.62 19.50
N ALA A 121 -2.05 -7.79 18.47
CA ALA A 121 -2.00 -8.23 17.07
C ALA A 121 -0.62 -8.82 16.69
N LEU A 122 0.45 -8.22 17.22
CA LEU A 122 1.83 -8.69 16.99
C LEU A 122 2.29 -9.74 18.02
N SER A 123 1.41 -10.25 18.91
CA SER A 123 1.82 -11.19 19.97
C SER A 123 2.50 -12.44 19.43
N SER A 124 2.04 -12.97 18.30
CA SER A 124 2.61 -14.17 17.65
C SER A 124 3.73 -13.86 16.64
N ALA A 125 4.09 -12.59 16.44
CA ALA A 125 5.17 -12.22 15.54
C ALA A 125 6.53 -12.69 16.07
N ARG A 126 7.39 -13.11 15.15
CA ARG A 126 8.71 -13.71 15.40
C ARG A 126 9.82 -12.80 14.86
N PRO A 127 11.06 -12.94 15.34
CA PRO A 127 12.20 -12.28 14.73
C PRO A 127 12.28 -12.58 13.23
N ASN A 128 12.59 -11.54 12.45
CA ASN A 128 12.64 -11.53 10.98
C ASN A 128 11.28 -11.58 10.26
N ASP A 129 10.13 -11.69 10.93
CA ASP A 129 8.85 -11.34 10.30
C ASP A 129 8.85 -9.87 9.92
N TRP A 130 8.02 -9.48 8.95
CA TRP A 130 7.93 -8.12 8.47
C TRP A 130 6.71 -7.40 9.01
N LEU A 131 6.91 -6.15 9.45
CA LEU A 131 5.84 -5.19 9.67
C LEU A 131 5.83 -4.19 8.49
N ILE A 132 4.70 -4.09 7.81
CA ILE A 132 4.45 -3.07 6.78
C ILE A 132 3.61 -1.96 7.38
N LEU A 133 3.96 -0.70 7.11
CA LEU A 133 3.31 0.51 7.57
C LEU A 133 3.05 1.46 6.40
N GLN A 134 2.02 2.31 6.51
CA GLN A 134 1.72 3.42 5.61
C GLN A 134 1.34 4.66 6.41
N ASN A 135 1.38 5.84 5.79
CA ASN A 135 1.07 7.10 6.48
C ASN A 135 -0.45 7.43 6.48
N GLU A 136 -1.31 6.42 6.50
CA GLU A 136 -2.76 6.57 6.57
C GLU A 136 -3.33 6.20 7.96
N THR A 137 -2.46 5.90 8.93
CA THR A 137 -2.86 5.52 10.29
C THR A 137 -2.09 6.31 11.35
N ASN A 138 -2.57 6.31 12.60
CA ASN A 138 -1.84 6.87 13.75
C ASN A 138 -0.83 5.89 14.35
N ALA A 139 -0.57 4.75 13.71
CA ALA A 139 0.08 3.59 14.33
C ALA A 139 1.59 3.51 14.10
N ASN A 140 2.17 4.32 13.20
CA ASN A 140 3.55 4.13 12.73
C ASN A 140 4.58 4.15 13.86
N ALA A 141 4.59 5.17 14.71
CA ALA A 141 5.59 5.29 15.78
C ALA A 141 5.51 4.12 16.77
N ILE A 142 4.28 3.74 17.15
CA ILE A 142 4.02 2.63 18.10
C ILE A 142 4.37 1.30 17.44
N GLY A 143 3.93 1.07 16.20
CA GLY A 143 4.20 -0.14 15.43
C GLY A 143 5.70 -0.38 15.24
N ILE A 144 6.45 0.68 14.88
CA ILE A 144 7.91 0.63 14.76
C ILE A 144 8.55 0.22 16.10
N SER A 145 8.13 0.82 17.21
CA SER A 145 8.69 0.48 18.53
C SER A 145 8.49 -0.99 18.88
N ILE A 146 7.24 -1.48 18.75
CA ILE A 146 6.90 -2.86 19.09
C ILE A 146 7.60 -3.86 18.16
N ALA A 147 7.67 -3.56 16.86
CA ALA A 147 8.34 -4.42 15.89
C ALA A 147 9.84 -4.54 16.20
N ARG A 148 10.50 -3.44 16.56
CA ARG A 148 11.92 -3.47 16.96
C ARG A 148 12.15 -4.27 18.25
N GLU A 149 11.28 -4.13 19.26
CA GLU A 149 11.32 -4.95 20.48
C GLU A 149 11.24 -6.46 20.16
N LYS A 150 10.52 -6.83 19.11
CA LYS A 150 10.34 -8.23 18.67
C LYS A 150 11.38 -8.73 17.66
N GLY A 151 12.32 -7.88 17.24
CA GLY A 151 13.32 -8.22 16.23
C GLY A 151 12.74 -8.38 14.82
N MET A 152 11.58 -7.78 14.55
CA MET A 152 10.97 -7.77 13.22
C MET A 152 11.71 -6.82 12.26
N LYS A 153 11.55 -7.08 10.97
CA LYS A 153 11.91 -6.14 9.90
C LYS A 153 10.75 -5.19 9.63
N ILE A 154 11.06 -3.97 9.20
CA ILE A 154 10.05 -2.92 9.02
C ILE A 154 10.16 -2.33 7.62
N ALA A 155 9.05 -2.33 6.89
CA ALA A 155 8.89 -1.65 5.63
C ALA A 155 7.88 -0.50 5.77
N LEU A 156 8.24 0.69 5.31
CA LEU A 156 7.37 1.87 5.28
C LEU A 156 7.05 2.23 3.84
N VAL A 157 5.77 2.21 3.49
CA VAL A 157 5.26 2.85 2.27
C VAL A 157 4.99 4.30 2.62
N ALA A 158 5.83 5.22 2.14
CA ALA A 158 5.81 6.62 2.52
C ALA A 158 4.69 7.43 1.82
N ALA A 159 3.51 6.87 1.77
CA ALA A 159 2.35 7.45 1.10
C ALA A 159 1.14 7.50 2.07
N PRO A 160 0.44 8.67 2.16
CA PRO A 160 0.90 9.98 1.68
C PRO A 160 2.23 10.39 2.32
N PHE A 161 3.05 11.18 1.59
CA PHE A 161 4.36 11.58 2.08
C PHE A 161 4.24 12.65 3.19
N ASP A 162 4.74 12.33 4.39
CA ASP A 162 4.77 13.27 5.52
C ASP A 162 6.18 13.84 5.69
N THR A 163 6.34 15.11 5.36
CA THR A 163 7.63 15.81 5.42
C THR A 163 8.15 16.01 6.85
N LYS A 164 7.26 15.98 7.85
CA LYS A 164 7.63 16.18 9.27
C LYS A 164 8.06 14.87 9.93
N GLU A 165 7.32 13.79 9.66
CA GLU A 165 7.56 12.48 10.29
C GLU A 165 8.69 11.70 9.62
N MET A 166 8.86 11.85 8.29
CA MET A 166 9.83 11.08 7.50
C MET A 166 11.26 11.08 8.05
N PRO A 167 11.85 12.24 8.48
CA PRO A 167 13.24 12.25 8.96
C PRO A 167 13.48 11.40 10.22
N GLU A 168 12.44 11.17 11.03
CA GLU A 168 12.54 10.33 12.22
C GLU A 168 12.15 8.87 11.94
N GLN A 169 11.19 8.63 11.04
CA GLN A 169 10.76 7.29 10.66
C GLN A 169 11.86 6.53 9.92
N ILE A 170 12.57 7.22 8.98
CA ILE A 170 13.63 6.61 8.18
C ILE A 170 14.73 5.97 9.02
N LYS A 171 15.06 6.53 10.16
CA LYS A 171 16.11 6.02 11.04
C LYS A 171 15.78 4.67 11.69
N LYS A 172 14.53 4.25 11.58
CA LYS A 172 13.94 3.14 12.34
C LYS A 172 13.33 2.05 11.46
N VAL A 173 13.50 2.11 10.16
CA VAL A 173 12.93 1.15 9.20
C VAL A 173 14.03 0.47 8.38
N ASP A 174 13.74 -0.66 7.76
CA ASP A 174 14.68 -1.44 6.95
C ASP A 174 14.47 -1.20 5.46
N LEU A 175 13.23 -0.90 5.05
CA LEU A 175 12.86 -0.64 3.66
C LEU A 175 11.88 0.55 3.59
N VAL A 176 12.09 1.45 2.63
CA VAL A 176 11.15 2.52 2.30
C VAL A 176 10.71 2.39 0.86
N SER A 177 9.39 2.39 0.65
CA SER A 177 8.80 2.44 -0.68
C SER A 177 8.20 3.81 -0.96
N MET A 178 8.51 4.37 -2.12
CA MET A 178 8.09 5.71 -2.57
C MET A 178 7.83 5.69 -4.09
N ASN A 179 6.99 6.61 -4.56
CA ASN A 179 6.98 6.96 -5.98
C ASN A 179 8.07 8.01 -6.29
N LYS A 180 8.20 8.38 -7.58
CA LYS A 180 9.18 9.38 -8.03
C LYS A 180 9.06 10.70 -7.27
N THR A 181 7.85 11.27 -7.19
CA THR A 181 7.60 12.56 -6.52
C THR A 181 7.94 12.50 -5.03
N GLU A 182 7.54 11.43 -4.36
CA GLU A 182 7.84 11.20 -2.95
C GLU A 182 9.34 11.05 -2.71
N SER A 183 10.07 10.39 -3.64
CA SER A 183 11.51 10.23 -3.54
C SER A 183 12.28 11.55 -3.72
N GLU A 184 11.79 12.44 -4.59
CA GLU A 184 12.34 13.79 -4.77
C GLU A 184 12.10 14.65 -3.51
N LEU A 185 10.89 14.56 -2.92
CA LEU A 185 10.57 15.20 -1.64
C LEU A 185 11.44 14.65 -0.51
N PHE A 186 11.67 13.34 -0.46
CA PHE A 186 12.53 12.70 0.53
C PHE A 186 13.95 13.26 0.50
N GLU A 187 14.57 13.36 -0.67
CA GLU A 187 15.92 13.92 -0.80
C GLU A 187 15.96 15.40 -0.42
N THR A 188 14.90 16.15 -0.75
CA THR A 188 14.75 17.55 -0.36
C THR A 188 14.69 17.71 1.16
N VAL A 189 13.81 16.94 1.83
CA VAL A 189 13.59 17.05 3.28
C VAL A 189 14.79 16.55 4.09
N THR A 190 15.45 15.49 3.62
CA THR A 190 16.62 14.91 4.32
C THR A 190 17.93 15.63 3.98
N GLY A 191 17.97 16.42 2.91
CA GLY A 191 19.17 17.10 2.42
C GLY A 191 20.27 16.14 1.92
N LYS A 192 19.92 14.88 1.64
CA LYS A 192 20.84 13.82 1.25
C LYS A 192 20.26 12.92 0.17
N PRO A 193 21.05 12.51 -0.83
CA PRO A 193 20.61 11.51 -1.79
C PRO A 193 20.41 10.14 -1.09
N MET A 194 19.43 9.37 -1.54
CA MET A 194 19.12 8.04 -1.00
C MET A 194 20.33 7.10 -0.93
N SER A 195 21.27 7.22 -1.87
CA SER A 195 22.50 6.41 -1.93
C SER A 195 23.44 6.59 -0.73
N GLN A 196 23.26 7.66 0.06
CA GLN A 196 24.05 7.91 1.27
C GLN A 196 23.46 7.25 2.52
N PHE A 197 22.23 6.76 2.46
CA PHE A 197 21.61 6.02 3.57
C PHE A 197 22.09 4.57 3.52
N LYS A 198 22.86 4.17 4.53
CA LYS A 198 23.32 2.79 4.69
C LYS A 198 22.36 2.04 5.61
N ASN A 199 22.23 0.73 5.38
CA ASN A 199 21.36 -0.16 6.16
C ASN A 199 19.85 0.10 5.98
N ILE A 200 19.47 0.84 4.94
CA ILE A 200 18.09 1.06 4.54
C ILE A 200 17.99 0.78 3.05
N ASP A 201 17.04 -0.02 2.67
CA ASP A 201 16.71 -0.29 1.28
C ASP A 201 15.62 0.68 0.79
N PHE A 202 15.67 1.04 -0.48
CA PHE A 202 14.67 1.90 -1.12
C PHE A 202 14.07 1.19 -2.33
N LEU A 203 12.75 1.21 -2.42
CA LEU A 203 11.99 0.74 -3.56
C LEU A 203 11.25 1.92 -4.16
N ILE A 204 11.64 2.33 -5.36
CA ILE A 204 11.09 3.52 -6.03
C ILE A 204 10.34 3.12 -7.28
N THR A 205 9.09 3.56 -7.39
CA THR A 205 8.28 3.39 -8.61
C THR A 205 8.27 4.66 -9.44
N TYR A 206 8.43 4.51 -10.75
CA TYR A 206 8.45 5.60 -11.73
C TYR A 206 7.26 5.53 -12.71
N GLY A 207 6.16 4.90 -12.31
CA GLY A 207 4.99 4.70 -13.17
C GLY A 207 5.33 3.93 -14.44
N ALA A 208 5.08 4.54 -15.60
CA ALA A 208 5.34 3.94 -16.90
C ALA A 208 6.84 3.74 -17.22
N ASP A 209 7.74 4.34 -16.45
CA ASP A 209 9.19 4.18 -16.62
C ASP A 209 9.75 2.98 -15.83
N GLY A 210 8.93 2.33 -14.98
CA GLY A 210 9.30 1.12 -14.24
C GLY A 210 9.62 1.37 -12.77
N ALA A 211 10.62 0.67 -12.23
CA ALA A 211 10.96 0.74 -10.82
C ALA A 211 12.47 0.53 -10.57
N MET A 212 12.91 0.92 -9.38
CA MET A 212 14.27 0.77 -8.90
C MET A 212 14.28 0.27 -7.46
N PHE A 213 15.11 -0.72 -7.19
CA PHE A 213 15.51 -1.09 -5.84
C PHE A 213 16.95 -0.61 -5.60
N LEU A 214 17.15 0.12 -4.52
CA LEU A 214 18.46 0.65 -4.13
C LEU A 214 18.82 0.11 -2.75
N SER A 215 19.93 -0.61 -2.66
CA SER A 215 20.48 -1.15 -1.41
C SER A 215 21.96 -0.86 -1.31
N ASN A 216 22.39 -0.23 -0.21
CA ASN A 216 23.79 0.12 0.04
C ASN A 216 24.49 0.85 -1.12
N GLY A 217 23.76 1.70 -1.85
CA GLY A 217 24.25 2.45 -3.00
C GLY A 217 24.25 1.68 -4.33
N ILE A 218 23.84 0.41 -4.34
CA ILE A 218 23.71 -0.43 -5.54
C ILE A 218 22.26 -0.42 -6.01
N ALA A 219 22.03 0.05 -7.24
CA ALA A 219 20.71 0.14 -7.84
C ALA A 219 20.45 -1.02 -8.81
N GLN A 220 19.29 -1.65 -8.66
CA GLN A 220 18.70 -2.59 -9.64
C GLN A 220 17.45 -1.95 -10.22
N ARG A 221 17.37 -1.85 -11.55
CA ARG A 221 16.27 -1.20 -12.26
C ARG A 221 15.54 -2.19 -13.13
N ILE A 222 14.24 -1.94 -13.30
CA ILE A 222 13.40 -2.65 -14.27
C ILE A 222 12.54 -1.65 -15.03
N ALA A 223 12.45 -1.80 -16.35
CA ALA A 223 11.53 -1.02 -17.17
C ALA A 223 10.09 -1.54 -17.02
N ALA A 224 9.11 -0.66 -17.09
CA ALA A 224 7.71 -1.07 -17.06
C ALA A 224 7.32 -1.87 -18.30
N HIS A 225 6.38 -2.80 -18.17
CA HIS A 225 5.71 -3.41 -19.30
C HIS A 225 4.82 -2.39 -20.02
N LYS A 226 4.91 -2.35 -21.34
CA LYS A 226 4.05 -1.47 -22.17
C LYS A 226 2.67 -2.09 -22.30
N VAL A 227 1.69 -1.53 -21.63
CA VAL A 227 0.29 -1.98 -21.64
C VAL A 227 -0.65 -0.80 -21.85
N CYS A 228 -1.88 -1.08 -22.28
CA CYS A 228 -2.92 -0.06 -22.34
C CYS A 228 -3.52 0.11 -20.93
N SER A 229 -3.25 1.27 -20.30
CA SER A 229 -3.75 1.56 -18.97
C SER A 229 -5.21 2.01 -19.01
N VAL A 230 -6.03 1.46 -18.12
CA VAL A 230 -7.45 1.80 -17.91
C VAL A 230 -7.61 2.58 -16.60
N ASP A 231 -6.93 2.12 -15.52
CA ASP A 231 -6.97 2.75 -14.19
C ASP A 231 -5.64 2.49 -13.49
N THR A 232 -4.98 3.55 -13.05
CA THR A 232 -3.67 3.45 -12.37
C THR A 232 -3.79 3.44 -10.85
N THR A 233 -5.01 3.54 -10.30
CA THR A 233 -5.26 3.56 -8.86
C THR A 233 -4.78 2.25 -8.23
N GLY A 234 -4.01 2.32 -7.15
CA GLY A 234 -3.50 1.16 -6.42
C GLY A 234 -2.44 0.32 -7.16
N ALA A 235 -1.96 0.78 -8.33
CA ALA A 235 -0.87 0.08 -9.03
C ALA A 235 0.40 0.01 -8.18
N GLY A 236 0.71 1.08 -7.44
CA GLY A 236 1.83 1.12 -6.49
C GLY A 236 1.64 0.16 -5.31
N ASP A 237 0.41 0.06 -4.77
CA ASP A 237 0.07 -0.85 -3.69
C ASP A 237 0.21 -2.31 -4.16
N THR A 238 -0.29 -2.61 -5.37
CA THR A 238 -0.16 -3.93 -6.01
C THR A 238 1.31 -4.26 -6.24
N PHE A 239 2.09 -3.34 -6.83
CA PHE A 239 3.52 -3.51 -7.03
C PHE A 239 4.22 -3.83 -5.71
N PHE A 240 3.99 -3.04 -4.67
CA PHE A 240 4.64 -3.21 -3.38
C PHE A 240 4.26 -4.54 -2.70
N GLY A 241 2.98 -4.90 -2.69
CA GLY A 241 2.50 -6.15 -2.10
C GLY A 241 3.12 -7.39 -2.75
N VAL A 242 3.18 -7.42 -4.08
CA VAL A 242 3.81 -8.53 -4.84
C VAL A 242 5.33 -8.51 -4.67
N PHE A 243 5.98 -7.33 -4.68
CA PHE A 243 7.41 -7.21 -4.38
C PHE A 243 7.75 -7.82 -3.01
N MET A 244 7.03 -7.41 -1.97
CA MET A 244 7.26 -7.91 -0.61
C MET A 244 7.06 -9.42 -0.51
N THR A 245 6.08 -9.99 -1.21
CA THR A 245 5.87 -11.44 -1.26
C THR A 245 7.14 -12.18 -1.69
N HIS A 246 7.71 -11.78 -2.83
CA HIS A 246 8.89 -12.47 -3.38
C HIS A 246 10.18 -12.10 -2.65
N PHE A 247 10.30 -10.86 -2.20
CA PHE A 247 11.44 -10.38 -1.43
C PHE A 247 11.57 -11.13 -0.08
N THR A 248 10.44 -11.29 0.63
CA THR A 248 10.43 -11.99 1.93
C THR A 248 10.56 -13.50 1.79
N ASN A 249 10.17 -14.09 0.66
CA ASN A 249 10.39 -15.50 0.37
C ASN A 249 11.85 -15.83 0.04
N GLY A 250 12.70 -14.82 -0.21
CA GLY A 250 14.10 -15.04 -0.57
C GLY A 250 14.34 -15.34 -2.05
N ASP A 251 13.36 -15.03 -2.92
CA ASP A 251 13.47 -15.24 -4.37
C ASP A 251 14.53 -14.33 -5.04
N GLY A 252 15.00 -13.32 -4.30
CA GLY A 252 15.96 -12.32 -4.77
C GLY A 252 15.29 -11.09 -5.39
N VAL A 253 15.99 -9.95 -5.31
CA VAL A 253 15.47 -8.63 -5.71
C VAL A 253 15.03 -8.61 -7.18
N LYS A 254 15.79 -9.23 -8.06
CA LYS A 254 15.48 -9.24 -9.49
C LYS A 254 14.11 -9.90 -9.75
N ILE A 255 13.88 -11.08 -9.21
CA ILE A 255 12.60 -11.81 -9.37
C ILE A 255 11.46 -11.03 -8.70
N ALA A 256 11.70 -10.46 -7.51
CA ALA A 256 10.70 -9.64 -6.83
C ALA A 256 10.28 -8.43 -7.67
N LEU A 257 11.24 -7.72 -8.29
CA LEU A 257 10.97 -6.61 -9.21
C LEU A 257 10.21 -7.06 -10.46
N GLU A 258 10.64 -8.15 -11.12
CA GLU A 258 10.01 -8.67 -12.33
C GLU A 258 8.54 -9.03 -12.10
N ARG A 259 8.25 -9.73 -11.01
CA ARG A 259 6.89 -10.14 -10.64
C ARG A 259 6.01 -8.97 -10.21
N ALA A 260 6.56 -8.05 -9.43
CA ALA A 260 5.85 -6.84 -9.03
C ALA A 260 5.48 -5.96 -10.23
N ASN A 261 6.41 -5.82 -11.17
CA ASN A 261 6.20 -5.06 -12.41
C ASN A 261 5.12 -5.69 -13.31
N ALA A 262 5.12 -7.00 -13.46
CA ALA A 262 4.08 -7.74 -14.18
C ALA A 262 2.70 -7.58 -13.49
N ALA A 263 2.67 -7.66 -12.17
CA ALA A 263 1.44 -7.49 -11.40
C ALA A 263 0.87 -6.07 -11.55
N ALA A 264 1.70 -5.04 -11.45
CA ALA A 264 1.28 -3.67 -11.67
C ALA A 264 0.76 -3.45 -13.11
N ALA A 265 1.44 -4.02 -14.11
CA ALA A 265 1.01 -3.97 -15.50
C ALA A 265 -0.35 -4.63 -15.74
N LEU A 266 -0.63 -5.75 -15.07
CA LEU A 266 -1.96 -6.40 -15.11
C LEU A 266 -3.02 -5.54 -14.41
N ALA A 267 -2.70 -5.01 -13.22
CA ALA A 267 -3.63 -4.23 -12.43
C ALA A 267 -4.12 -2.98 -13.18
N VAL A 268 -3.23 -2.22 -13.82
CA VAL A 268 -3.62 -0.99 -14.53
C VAL A 268 -4.53 -1.22 -15.76
N GLN A 269 -4.71 -2.44 -16.21
CA GLN A 269 -5.60 -2.79 -17.32
C GLN A 269 -7.05 -3.02 -16.88
N CYS A 270 -7.33 -3.00 -15.56
CA CYS A 270 -8.65 -3.22 -14.97
C CYS A 270 -9.09 -1.99 -14.18
N LYS A 271 -10.41 -1.80 -13.98
CA LYS A 271 -10.94 -0.79 -13.07
C LYS A 271 -11.02 -1.33 -11.64
N GLY A 272 -10.65 -0.54 -10.64
CA GLY A 272 -10.71 -0.88 -9.21
C GLY A 272 -9.33 -1.16 -8.61
N VAL A 273 -9.24 -1.57 -7.34
CA VAL A 273 -7.96 -1.67 -6.63
C VAL A 273 -7.77 -3.05 -5.96
N ALA A 274 -8.26 -3.25 -4.75
CA ALA A 274 -7.96 -4.46 -3.97
C ALA A 274 -8.46 -5.75 -4.64
N ALA A 275 -9.65 -5.71 -5.24
CA ALA A 275 -10.28 -6.87 -5.86
C ALA A 275 -9.64 -7.32 -7.16
N ILE A 276 -8.86 -6.45 -7.82
CA ILE A 276 -8.26 -6.70 -9.12
C ILE A 276 -6.77 -7.06 -9.06
N ALA A 277 -6.15 -7.02 -7.88
CA ALA A 277 -4.76 -7.46 -7.75
C ALA A 277 -4.60 -8.86 -8.36
N PRO A 278 -3.67 -9.07 -9.30
CA PRO A 278 -3.53 -10.35 -9.99
C PRO A 278 -3.04 -11.44 -9.03
N ASN A 279 -3.48 -12.67 -9.26
CA ASN A 279 -2.97 -13.81 -8.51
C ASN A 279 -1.66 -14.35 -9.12
N LYS A 280 -1.01 -15.25 -8.38
CA LYS A 280 0.27 -15.86 -8.80
C LYS A 280 0.22 -16.47 -10.20
N LYS A 281 -0.89 -17.17 -10.57
CA LYS A 281 -1.02 -17.83 -11.88
C LYS A 281 -1.14 -16.81 -13.02
N GLU A 282 -1.85 -15.71 -12.80
CA GLU A 282 -2.00 -14.61 -13.76
C GLU A 282 -0.65 -13.94 -14.01
N ILE A 283 0.13 -13.67 -12.94
CA ILE A 283 1.49 -13.12 -13.02
C ILE A 283 2.41 -14.09 -13.79
N ASP A 284 2.38 -15.38 -13.43
CA ASP A 284 3.20 -16.41 -14.11
C ASP A 284 2.86 -16.54 -15.60
N SER A 285 1.59 -16.40 -15.96
CA SER A 285 1.14 -16.45 -17.36
C SER A 285 1.59 -15.23 -18.14
N PHE A 286 1.47 -14.04 -17.56
CA PHE A 286 1.90 -12.79 -18.18
C PHE A 286 3.41 -12.76 -18.45
N LEU A 287 4.22 -13.30 -17.56
CA LEU A 287 5.69 -13.34 -17.71
C LEU A 287 6.17 -14.36 -18.76
N LYS A 288 5.29 -15.22 -19.26
CA LYS A 288 5.63 -16.20 -20.32
C LYS A 288 5.35 -15.68 -21.74
N THR A 289 4.61 -14.58 -21.86
CA THR A 289 4.28 -13.91 -23.12
C THR A 289 5.35 -12.92 -23.53
#